data_3fc7fd15054f147756242fa16696bca2
#
_entry.id   3fc7fd15054f147756242fa16696bca2
#
_cell.length_a   1.000
_cell.length_b   1.000
_cell.length_c   1.000
_cell.angle_alpha   90.00
_cell.angle_beta   90.00
_cell.angle_gamma   90.00
#
_symmetry.space_group_name_H-M   'P 1'
#
loop_
_entity.id
_entity.type
_entity.pdbx_description
1 polymer ?
#
loop_
_entity_poly.entity_id
_entity_poly.type
_entity_poly.pdbx_seq_one_letter_code
_entity_poly.pdbx_strand_id
1 'polypeptide(L)'
;MSEVFRQGAPAELWQALVRESAARSGCALDEPREAHLVMVLLRYQREAGLLAHTFALDWLHAHAQVGRTRRDALRDVGDRCLLVAGLFPGLARRRRVSVDYFVDLGRGAYREVAEAGRSAYDALFGQLAQDYRQLVAVLSGLRGQDANLAWQPVPQGATRH
;
A
#
# COMPACT_ATOMS: atom_id res chain seq x y z
N MET A 1 -8.69 28.66 10.27
CA MET A 1 -8.91 28.30 9.00
C MET A 1 -8.03 27.24 8.50
N SER A 2 -6.79 27.40 8.58
CA SER A 2 -5.90 26.39 8.13
C SER A 2 -6.07 25.12 8.89
N GLU A 3 -6.47 25.16 10.13
CA GLU A 3 -6.63 23.96 10.88
C GLU A 3 -7.73 23.09 10.34
N VAL A 4 -8.89 23.69 10.09
CA VAL A 4 -10.00 22.95 9.55
C VAL A 4 -9.66 22.41 8.21
N PHE A 5 -9.02 23.21 7.41
CA PHE A 5 -8.62 22.80 6.10
C PHE A 5 -7.67 21.62 6.19
N ARG A 6 -6.79 21.65 7.17
CA ARG A 6 -5.82 20.63 7.30
C ARG A 6 -6.39 19.31 7.75
N GLN A 7 -7.50 19.30 8.42
CA GLN A 7 -8.07 18.07 8.89
C GLN A 7 -8.51 17.16 7.76
N GLY A 8 -9.11 17.73 6.74
CA GLY A 8 -9.49 16.92 5.62
C GLY A 8 -8.42 16.85 4.56
N ALA A 9 -7.39 17.67 4.67
CA ALA A 9 -6.40 17.78 3.63
C ALA A 9 -5.65 16.52 3.30
N PRO A 10 -5.29 15.65 4.26
CA PRO A 10 -4.54 14.47 3.88
C PRO A 10 -5.26 13.58 2.88
N ALA A 11 -6.53 13.31 3.11
CA ALA A 11 -7.26 12.45 2.19
C ALA A 11 -7.42 13.10 0.84
N GLU A 12 -7.76 14.38 0.83
CA GLU A 12 -7.94 15.09 -0.43
C GLU A 12 -6.64 15.23 -1.18
N LEU A 13 -5.56 15.49 -0.46
CA LEU A 13 -4.27 15.62 -1.07
C LEU A 13 -3.84 14.32 -1.71
N TRP A 14 -3.96 13.21 -0.96
CA TRP A 14 -3.59 11.92 -1.50
C TRP A 14 -4.44 11.56 -2.71
N GLN A 15 -5.72 11.88 -2.66
CA GLN A 15 -6.59 11.58 -3.79
C GLN A 15 -6.15 12.33 -5.03
N ALA A 16 -5.84 13.61 -4.88
CA ALA A 16 -5.38 14.40 -6.01
C ALA A 16 -4.07 13.87 -6.57
N LEU A 17 -3.14 13.53 -5.68
CA LEU A 17 -1.85 13.02 -6.10
C LEU A 17 -1.96 11.67 -6.80
N VAL A 18 -2.81 10.79 -6.27
CA VAL A 18 -3.02 9.48 -6.88
C VAL A 18 -3.64 9.63 -8.26
N ARG A 19 -4.62 10.50 -8.39
CA ARG A 19 -5.25 10.71 -9.69
C ARG A 19 -4.27 11.27 -10.71
N GLU A 20 -3.48 12.20 -10.27
CA GLU A 20 -2.50 12.81 -11.16
C GLU A 20 -1.46 11.80 -11.58
N SER A 21 -0.97 11.01 -10.65
CA SER A 21 0.02 9.99 -10.97
C SER A 21 -0.56 8.92 -11.89
N ALA A 22 -1.79 8.50 -11.63
CA ALA A 22 -2.44 7.51 -12.50
C ALA A 22 -2.56 8.03 -13.92
N ALA A 23 -2.96 9.29 -14.06
CA ALA A 23 -3.08 9.88 -15.39
C ALA A 23 -1.74 9.91 -16.11
N ARG A 24 -0.69 10.28 -15.40
CA ARG A 24 0.64 10.32 -16.01
C ARG A 24 1.17 8.95 -16.36
N SER A 25 0.78 7.94 -15.60
CA SER A 25 1.22 6.58 -15.84
C SER A 25 0.40 5.87 -16.89
N GLY A 26 -0.64 6.50 -17.38
CA GLY A 26 -1.53 5.86 -18.33
C GLY A 26 -2.40 4.79 -17.71
N CYS A 27 -2.59 4.84 -16.40
CA CYS A 27 -3.40 3.84 -15.71
C CYS A 27 -4.78 4.41 -15.47
N ALA A 28 -5.79 3.64 -15.83
CA ALA A 28 -7.17 4.07 -15.58
C ALA A 28 -7.63 3.41 -14.29
N LEU A 29 -7.54 4.12 -13.20
CA LEU A 29 -8.01 3.59 -11.93
C LEU A 29 -9.47 3.97 -11.73
N ASP A 30 -10.30 2.98 -11.43
CA ASP A 30 -11.67 3.27 -11.07
C ASP A 30 -11.71 3.74 -9.61
N GLU A 31 -12.86 4.18 -9.19
CA GLU A 31 -13.00 4.77 -7.88
C GLU A 31 -12.63 3.81 -6.73
N PRO A 32 -13.04 2.55 -6.74
CA PRO A 32 -12.68 1.67 -5.64
C PRO A 32 -11.18 1.45 -5.50
N ARG A 33 -10.47 1.31 -6.62
CA ARG A 33 -9.03 1.11 -6.56
C ARG A 33 -8.31 2.38 -6.13
N GLU A 34 -8.79 3.51 -6.61
CA GLU A 34 -8.24 4.78 -6.19
C GLU A 34 -8.43 4.97 -4.68
N ALA A 35 -9.63 4.69 -4.19
CA ALA A 35 -9.92 4.83 -2.77
C ALA A 35 -9.05 3.90 -1.94
N HIS A 36 -8.78 2.70 -2.44
CA HIS A 36 -7.93 1.77 -1.72
C HIS A 36 -6.52 2.33 -1.56
N LEU A 37 -5.96 2.88 -2.64
CA LEU A 37 -4.62 3.46 -2.55
C LEU A 37 -4.59 4.62 -1.57
N VAL A 38 -5.61 5.47 -1.58
CA VAL A 38 -5.66 6.58 -0.65
C VAL A 38 -5.70 6.06 0.79
N MET A 39 -6.48 5.01 1.03
CA MET A 39 -6.56 4.43 2.35
C MET A 39 -5.23 3.86 2.81
N VAL A 40 -4.52 3.19 1.92
CA VAL A 40 -3.22 2.62 2.26
C VAL A 40 -2.23 3.74 2.61
N LEU A 41 -2.25 4.83 1.84
CA LEU A 41 -1.37 5.94 2.10
C LEU A 41 -1.68 6.64 3.42
N LEU A 42 -2.96 6.81 3.70
CA LEU A 42 -3.36 7.43 4.97
C LEU A 42 -2.95 6.56 6.14
N ARG A 43 -3.10 5.25 5.98
CA ARG A 43 -2.71 4.35 7.05
C ARG A 43 -1.21 4.40 7.30
N TYR A 44 -0.43 4.45 6.22
CA TYR A 44 1.01 4.56 6.38
C TYR A 44 1.39 5.84 7.13
N GLN A 45 0.73 6.92 6.80
CA GLN A 45 1.01 8.17 7.49
C GLN A 45 0.75 8.09 8.98
N ARG A 46 -0.29 7.34 9.37
CA ARG A 46 -0.66 7.26 10.78
C ARG A 46 0.15 6.25 11.56
N GLU A 47 0.58 5.19 10.91
CA GLU A 47 1.22 4.08 11.62
C GLU A 47 2.71 4.05 11.31
N ALA A 48 3.47 4.68 12.17
CA ALA A 48 4.89 4.85 11.92
C ALA A 48 5.65 3.54 11.75
N GLY A 49 5.23 2.49 12.44
CA GLY A 49 5.95 1.23 12.37
C GLY A 49 5.46 0.28 11.30
N LEU A 50 4.62 0.76 10.40
CA LEU A 50 3.96 -0.13 9.46
C LEU A 50 4.93 -0.96 8.62
N LEU A 51 6.05 -0.39 8.24
CA LEU A 51 7.00 -1.07 7.37
C LEU A 51 8.15 -1.72 8.12
N ALA A 52 8.13 -1.70 9.44
CA ALA A 52 9.20 -2.26 10.24
C ALA A 52 8.94 -3.71 10.59
N HIS A 53 8.65 -4.52 9.59
CA HIS A 53 8.29 -5.92 9.81
C HIS A 53 9.05 -6.83 8.88
N THR A 54 9.13 -8.08 9.26
CA THR A 54 9.66 -9.10 8.37
C THR A 54 8.48 -9.64 7.59
N PHE A 55 8.37 -9.25 6.36
CA PHE A 55 7.16 -9.48 5.58
C PHE A 55 6.89 -10.95 5.34
N ALA A 56 7.92 -11.74 5.16
CA ALA A 56 7.71 -13.18 4.97
C ALA A 56 7.13 -13.81 6.22
N LEU A 57 7.59 -13.39 7.39
CA LEU A 57 7.04 -13.91 8.64
C LEU A 57 5.61 -13.46 8.84
N ASP A 58 5.32 -12.21 8.46
CA ASP A 58 3.95 -11.72 8.56
C ASP A 58 3.03 -12.52 7.65
N TRP A 59 3.51 -12.88 6.46
CA TRP A 59 2.74 -13.68 5.54
C TRP A 59 2.45 -15.07 6.11
N LEU A 60 3.49 -15.71 6.66
CA LEU A 60 3.32 -17.01 7.28
C LEU A 60 2.38 -16.94 8.47
N HIS A 61 2.53 -15.89 9.26
CA HIS A 61 1.70 -15.71 10.43
C HIS A 61 0.23 -15.54 10.04
N ALA A 62 0.00 -14.79 8.96
CA ALA A 62 -1.34 -14.57 8.47
C ALA A 62 -2.00 -15.89 8.08
N HIS A 63 -1.23 -16.77 7.45
CA HIS A 63 -1.77 -18.06 7.03
C HIS A 63 -2.06 -18.98 8.19
N ALA A 64 -1.50 -18.72 9.35
CA ALA A 64 -1.79 -19.49 10.53
C ALA A 64 -3.09 -19.05 11.20
N GLN A 65 -3.63 -17.91 10.78
CA GLN A 65 -4.89 -17.43 11.34
C GLN A 65 -6.07 -18.01 10.57
N VAL A 66 -7.26 -17.77 11.09
CA VAL A 66 -8.46 -18.25 10.42
C VAL A 66 -9.47 -17.12 10.33
N GLY A 67 -10.42 -17.27 9.43
CA GLY A 67 -11.56 -16.39 9.32
C GLY A 67 -11.18 -14.95 9.03
N ARG A 68 -11.86 -14.04 9.68
CA ARG A 68 -11.65 -12.63 9.45
C ARG A 68 -10.25 -12.18 9.84
N THR A 69 -9.70 -12.75 10.92
CA THR A 69 -8.35 -12.40 11.34
C THR A 69 -7.33 -12.73 10.27
N ARG A 70 -7.50 -13.88 9.63
CA ARG A 70 -6.61 -14.27 8.54
C ARG A 70 -6.75 -13.30 7.38
N ARG A 71 -7.97 -12.95 7.04
CA ARG A 71 -8.23 -12.07 5.92
C ARG A 71 -7.62 -10.68 6.15
N ASP A 72 -7.81 -10.15 7.37
CA ASP A 72 -7.27 -8.84 7.70
C ASP A 72 -5.75 -8.86 7.69
N ALA A 73 -5.15 -9.93 8.19
CA ALA A 73 -3.70 -10.05 8.19
C ALA A 73 -3.13 -10.15 6.78
N LEU A 74 -3.80 -10.90 5.91
CA LEU A 74 -3.36 -10.99 4.53
C LEU A 74 -3.49 -9.66 3.80
N ARG A 75 -4.57 -8.93 4.06
CA ARG A 75 -4.74 -7.61 3.49
C ARG A 75 -3.59 -6.70 3.92
N ASP A 76 -3.22 -6.77 5.19
CA ASP A 76 -2.10 -5.97 5.68
C ASP A 76 -0.80 -6.30 4.97
N VAL A 77 -0.53 -7.57 4.74
CA VAL A 77 0.67 -7.95 4.01
C VAL A 77 0.63 -7.36 2.61
N GLY A 78 -0.52 -7.47 1.95
CA GLY A 78 -0.65 -6.91 0.60
C GLY A 78 -0.42 -5.41 0.58
N ASP A 79 -0.97 -4.70 1.55
CA ASP A 79 -0.84 -3.25 1.63
C ASP A 79 0.61 -2.83 1.88
N ARG A 80 1.28 -3.50 2.81
CA ARG A 80 2.66 -3.16 3.13
C ARG A 80 3.59 -3.45 1.97
N CYS A 81 3.38 -4.57 1.30
CA CYS A 81 4.20 -4.91 0.15
C CYS A 81 4.01 -3.90 -0.98
N LEU A 82 2.78 -3.42 -1.13
CA LEU A 82 2.48 -2.43 -2.14
C LEU A 82 3.25 -1.13 -1.86
N LEU A 83 3.28 -0.72 -0.60
CA LEU A 83 4.01 0.48 -0.22
C LEU A 83 5.51 0.31 -0.48
N VAL A 84 6.06 -0.84 -0.12
CA VAL A 84 7.49 -1.05 -0.34
C VAL A 84 7.81 -1.02 -1.82
N ALA A 85 7.06 -1.77 -2.61
CA ALA A 85 7.35 -1.85 -4.04
C ALA A 85 7.19 -0.51 -4.73
N GLY A 86 6.17 0.26 -4.35
CA GLY A 86 5.87 1.51 -5.04
C GLY A 86 6.63 2.69 -4.50
N LEU A 87 6.73 2.80 -3.18
CA LEU A 87 7.29 4.00 -2.59
C LEU A 87 8.67 3.83 -2.00
N PHE A 88 8.99 2.64 -1.54
CA PHE A 88 10.25 2.43 -0.83
C PHE A 88 11.05 1.26 -1.37
N PRO A 89 11.33 1.25 -2.68
CA PRO A 89 12.09 0.11 -3.23
C PRO A 89 13.48 -0.01 -2.63
N GLY A 90 13.99 1.07 -2.06
CA GLY A 90 15.26 0.99 -1.37
C GLY A 90 15.25 0.07 -0.18
N LEU A 91 14.08 -0.12 0.43
CA LEU A 91 13.96 -1.05 1.55
C LEU A 91 14.19 -2.47 1.07
N ALA A 92 13.70 -2.81 -0.13
CA ALA A 92 13.94 -4.12 -0.69
C ALA A 92 15.43 -4.34 -0.88
N ARG A 93 16.13 -3.35 -1.42
CA ARG A 93 17.56 -3.48 -1.62
C ARG A 93 18.29 -3.68 -0.30
N ARG A 94 17.90 -2.95 0.71
CA ARG A 94 18.55 -3.08 2.01
C ARG A 94 18.32 -4.47 2.61
N ARG A 95 17.23 -5.11 2.27
CA ARG A 95 16.95 -6.45 2.76
C ARG A 95 17.40 -7.52 1.79
N ARG A 96 18.08 -7.11 0.72
CA ARG A 96 18.66 -8.02 -0.26
C ARG A 96 17.62 -8.89 -0.95
N VAL A 97 16.45 -8.31 -1.19
CA VAL A 97 15.42 -8.98 -1.96
C VAL A 97 15.00 -8.05 -3.08
N SER A 98 14.41 -8.60 -4.11
CA SER A 98 14.01 -7.80 -5.25
C SER A 98 12.66 -7.15 -4.99
N VAL A 99 12.37 -6.09 -5.74
CA VAL A 99 11.06 -5.49 -5.69
C VAL A 99 10.01 -6.50 -6.16
N ASP A 100 10.36 -7.33 -7.13
CA ASP A 100 9.43 -8.35 -7.61
C ASP A 100 9.03 -9.32 -6.51
N TYR A 101 9.91 -9.59 -5.58
CA TYR A 101 9.56 -10.42 -4.44
C TYR A 101 8.38 -9.81 -3.67
N PHE A 102 8.45 -8.50 -3.43
CA PHE A 102 7.36 -7.84 -2.72
C PHE A 102 6.09 -7.78 -3.54
N VAL A 103 6.23 -7.59 -4.85
CA VAL A 103 5.07 -7.61 -5.73
C VAL A 103 4.38 -8.97 -5.68
N ASP A 104 5.17 -10.03 -5.77
CA ASP A 104 4.60 -11.38 -5.77
C ASP A 104 3.94 -11.70 -4.44
N LEU A 105 4.60 -11.35 -3.36
CA LEU A 105 4.06 -11.62 -2.03
C LEU A 105 2.76 -10.84 -1.81
N GLY A 106 2.76 -9.56 -2.15
CA GLY A 106 1.59 -8.72 -1.94
C GLY A 106 0.43 -9.11 -2.83
N ARG A 107 0.73 -9.41 -4.09
CA ARG A 107 -0.31 -9.84 -5.02
C ARG A 107 -0.94 -11.14 -4.53
N GLY A 108 -0.10 -12.07 -4.09
CA GLY A 108 -0.60 -13.35 -3.59
C GLY A 108 -1.50 -13.17 -2.37
N ALA A 109 -1.12 -12.25 -1.48
CA ALA A 109 -1.92 -11.99 -0.30
C ALA A 109 -3.29 -11.43 -0.69
N TYR A 110 -3.33 -10.47 -1.60
CA TYR A 110 -4.60 -9.93 -2.05
C TYR A 110 -5.44 -10.99 -2.74
N ARG A 111 -4.80 -11.84 -3.53
CA ARG A 111 -5.53 -12.88 -4.22
C ARG A 111 -6.21 -13.82 -3.22
N GLU A 112 -5.53 -14.14 -2.15
CA GLU A 112 -6.12 -15.01 -1.15
C GLU A 112 -7.27 -14.33 -0.40
N VAL A 113 -7.20 -13.02 -0.20
CA VAL A 113 -8.32 -12.31 0.38
C VAL A 113 -9.55 -12.47 -0.53
N ALA A 114 -9.34 -12.28 -1.83
CA ALA A 114 -10.43 -12.39 -2.79
C ALA A 114 -11.01 -13.79 -2.83
N GLU A 115 -10.16 -14.80 -2.78
CA GLU A 115 -10.61 -16.18 -2.90
C GLU A 115 -11.36 -16.65 -1.68
N ALA A 116 -11.01 -16.12 -0.53
CA ALA A 116 -11.65 -16.56 0.70
C ALA A 116 -12.98 -15.89 0.96
N GLY A 117 -13.22 -14.74 0.34
CA GLY A 117 -14.41 -13.97 0.65
C GLY A 117 -15.46 -14.03 -0.44
N ARG A 118 -16.64 -13.51 -0.11
CA ARG A 118 -17.73 -13.54 -1.05
C ARG A 118 -18.41 -12.19 -1.21
N SER A 119 -17.94 -11.18 -0.51
CA SER A 119 -18.55 -9.87 -0.60
C SER A 119 -17.96 -9.10 -1.78
N ALA A 120 -18.63 -8.01 -2.12
CA ALA A 120 -18.10 -7.11 -3.15
C ALA A 120 -16.76 -6.54 -2.72
N TYR A 121 -16.58 -6.31 -1.43
CA TYR A 121 -15.32 -5.82 -0.92
C TYR A 121 -14.21 -6.83 -1.17
N ASP A 122 -14.50 -8.13 -0.93
CA ASP A 122 -13.51 -9.17 -1.19
C ASP A 122 -13.20 -9.27 -2.68
N ALA A 123 -14.20 -9.08 -3.52
CA ALA A 123 -13.98 -9.13 -4.96
C ALA A 123 -13.04 -8.02 -5.42
N LEU A 124 -13.06 -6.88 -4.74
CA LEU A 124 -12.14 -5.80 -5.07
C LEU A 124 -10.70 -6.27 -5.00
N PHE A 125 -10.37 -7.14 -4.02
CA PHE A 125 -9.00 -7.59 -3.87
C PHE A 125 -8.54 -8.46 -5.04
N GLY A 126 -9.47 -9.11 -5.71
CA GLY A 126 -9.12 -9.82 -6.95
C GLY A 126 -8.66 -8.85 -8.02
N GLN A 127 -9.35 -7.72 -8.13
CA GLN A 127 -8.97 -6.70 -9.08
C GLN A 127 -7.66 -6.02 -8.69
N LEU A 128 -7.47 -5.78 -7.39
CA LEU A 128 -6.23 -5.20 -6.92
C LEU A 128 -5.05 -6.14 -7.18
N ALA A 129 -5.26 -7.43 -7.01
CA ALA A 129 -4.21 -8.39 -7.30
C ALA A 129 -3.87 -8.40 -8.79
N GLN A 130 -4.90 -8.38 -9.62
CA GLN A 130 -4.71 -8.42 -11.05
C GLN A 130 -3.93 -7.19 -11.54
N ASP A 131 -4.24 -6.03 -10.98
CA ASP A 131 -3.62 -4.78 -11.39
C ASP A 131 -2.49 -4.34 -10.49
N TYR A 132 -1.95 -5.26 -9.71
CA TYR A 132 -1.00 -4.90 -8.67
C TYR A 132 0.19 -4.09 -9.21
N ARG A 133 0.73 -4.50 -10.35
CA ARG A 133 1.87 -3.76 -10.92
C ARG A 133 1.48 -2.37 -11.37
N GLN A 134 0.26 -2.19 -11.81
CA GLN A 134 -0.21 -0.84 -12.15
C GLN A 134 -0.30 0.02 -10.90
N LEU A 135 -0.76 -0.56 -9.80
CA LEU A 135 -0.82 0.17 -8.54
C LEU A 135 0.57 0.58 -8.08
N VAL A 136 1.53 -0.33 -8.23
CA VAL A 136 2.92 -0.01 -7.92
C VAL A 136 3.40 1.15 -8.79
N ALA A 137 3.05 1.16 -10.06
CA ALA A 137 3.46 2.24 -10.95
C ALA A 137 2.87 3.57 -10.53
N VAL A 138 1.62 3.57 -10.11
CA VAL A 138 0.98 4.81 -9.65
C VAL A 138 1.69 5.33 -8.41
N LEU A 139 1.99 4.45 -7.46
CA LEU A 139 2.70 4.87 -6.26
C LEU A 139 4.12 5.34 -6.59
N SER A 140 4.78 4.67 -7.52
CA SER A 140 6.11 5.10 -7.93
C SER A 140 6.08 6.50 -8.51
N GLY A 141 5.02 6.84 -9.22
CA GLY A 141 4.87 8.17 -9.77
C GLY A 141 4.78 9.24 -8.71
N LEU A 142 4.28 8.89 -7.53
CA LEU A 142 4.20 9.85 -6.45
C LEU A 142 5.58 10.28 -5.98
N ARG A 143 6.55 9.41 -6.08
CA ARG A 143 7.91 9.76 -5.63
C ARG A 143 8.50 10.88 -6.46
N GLY A 144 8.08 10.98 -7.69
CA GLY A 144 8.61 12.01 -8.55
C GLY A 144 7.91 13.33 -8.40
N GLN A 145 6.86 13.39 -7.62
CA GLN A 145 6.17 14.64 -7.44
C GLN A 145 6.71 15.29 -6.19
N ASP A 146 5.90 15.78 -5.39
CA ASP A 146 6.27 16.44 -4.20
C ASP A 146 6.11 15.61 -3.04
N ALA A 147 6.64 14.49 -3.10
CA ALA A 147 6.41 13.52 -2.08
C ALA A 147 6.83 13.97 -0.72
N ASN A 148 7.81 14.80 -0.66
CA ASN A 148 8.25 15.21 0.65
C ASN A 148 7.21 16.03 1.38
N LEU A 149 6.21 16.45 0.71
CA LEU A 149 5.20 17.14 1.41
C LEU A 149 4.24 16.20 2.03
N ALA A 150 3.87 15.22 1.31
CA ALA A 150 2.83 14.34 1.72
C ALA A 150 3.32 13.26 2.62
N TRP A 151 4.56 12.82 2.49
CA TRP A 151 4.95 11.72 3.30
C TRP A 151 6.34 11.64 3.53
N GLN A 152 6.71 12.18 4.54
CA GLN A 152 7.94 12.09 5.08
C GLN A 152 8.08 10.75 5.56
N PRO A 153 9.10 10.14 5.26
CA PRO A 153 9.36 8.82 5.75
C PRO A 153 9.43 9.00 7.19
N VAL A 154 8.92 8.11 7.83
CA VAL A 154 9.03 8.09 9.17
C VAL A 154 10.40 8.14 9.55
N PRO A 155 10.72 8.91 10.37
CA PRO A 155 12.03 9.03 10.86
C PRO A 155 12.45 7.79 11.43
N GLN A 156 12.64 7.05 10.68
CA GLN A 156 13.03 5.88 11.06
C GLN A 156 14.21 5.93 11.56
N GLY A 157 14.69 6.88 11.29
CA GLY A 157 15.93 6.95 11.86
C GLY A 157 15.78 6.48 13.17
N ALA A 158 14.84 6.84 13.62
CA ALA A 158 14.66 6.48 14.91
C ALA A 158 15.01 5.12 15.10
N THR A 159 14.94 4.53 14.27
CA THR A 159 15.20 3.24 14.60
C THR A 159 16.54 2.94 14.53
N ARG A 160 17.11 3.35 14.70
CA ARG A 160 18.18 3.04 14.74
C ARG A 160 18.66 2.65 15.52
N HIS A 161 18.69 2.49 16.04
CA HIS A 161 19.21 2.08 16.69
C HIS A 161 19.30 1.50 16.88
#